data_38a32bc831e2e93ce5db7975f15da831
#
_entry.id   38a32bc831e2e93ce5db7975f15da831
#
_cell.length_a   1.000
_cell.length_b   1.000
_cell.length_c   1.000
_cell.angle_alpha   90.00
_cell.angle_beta   90.00
_cell.angle_gamma   90.00
#
_symmetry.space_group_name_H-M   'P 1'
#
loop_
_entity.id
_entity.type
_entity.pdbx_description
1 polymer ?
#
loop_
_entity_poly.entity_id
_entity_poly.type
_entity_poly.pdbx_seq_one_letter_code
_entity_poly.pdbx_strand_id
1 'polypeptide(L)'
;GRAERLIRRELDDELDACMLGDLILSIPHVLAQAEEYGHSPEREAAYLLVHGLCHLMGYDHMVEDEKKEMRAMEEKILSAVGMGREEAPQVSDEALLALARAAMERSYSPYSRYPVGAALLCADGRVYQGCNIENASFGLTNCAERTALFKAVSEGEREFTAIAIAAKGSAPWPCGA
;
A
#
# COMPACT_ATOMS: atom_id res chain seq x y z
N GLY A 1 -9.42 -9.29 -28.36
CA GLY A 1 -8.46 -8.56 -27.51
C GLY A 1 -7.05 -8.56 -28.09
N ARG A 2 -6.05 -7.93 -27.44
CA ARG A 2 -4.63 -7.90 -27.89
C ARG A 2 -4.05 -9.31 -28.04
N ALA A 3 -4.25 -10.16 -27.05
CA ALA A 3 -3.80 -11.55 -27.05
C ALA A 3 -4.42 -12.36 -28.21
N GLU A 4 -5.70 -12.19 -28.54
CA GLU A 4 -6.34 -12.87 -29.66
C GLU A 4 -5.76 -12.46 -31.02
N ARG A 5 -5.29 -11.22 -31.18
CA ARG A 5 -4.64 -10.74 -32.39
C ARG A 5 -3.24 -11.30 -32.58
N LEU A 6 -2.48 -11.46 -31.50
CA LEU A 6 -1.17 -12.10 -31.50
C LEU A 6 -1.28 -13.61 -31.81
N ILE A 7 -2.18 -14.32 -31.14
CA ILE A 7 -2.43 -15.74 -31.34
C ILE A 7 -2.82 -16.02 -32.81
N ARG A 8 -3.66 -15.18 -33.43
CA ARG A 8 -4.04 -15.32 -34.82
C ARG A 8 -2.91 -15.10 -35.84
N ARG A 9 -1.86 -14.40 -35.45
CA ARG A 9 -0.73 -14.07 -36.34
C ARG A 9 0.33 -15.16 -36.41
N GLU A 10 0.44 -15.96 -35.33
CA GLU A 10 1.54 -16.90 -35.10
C GLU A 10 1.06 -18.32 -34.83
N LEU A 11 -0.19 -18.63 -35.22
CA LEU A 11 -0.71 -19.99 -35.09
C LEU A 11 0.08 -20.90 -36.04
N ASP A 12 0.72 -21.91 -35.50
CA ASP A 12 1.30 -22.99 -36.26
C ASP A 12 0.18 -24.02 -36.60
N ASP A 13 -0.17 -24.09 -37.87
CA ASP A 13 -1.28 -24.94 -38.35
C ASP A 13 -1.03 -26.44 -38.13
N GLU A 14 0.23 -26.88 -37.96
CA GLU A 14 0.57 -28.28 -37.67
C GLU A 14 0.46 -28.64 -36.19
N LEU A 15 0.70 -27.66 -35.29
CA LEU A 15 0.72 -27.92 -33.87
C LEU A 15 -0.55 -27.43 -33.13
N ASP A 16 -1.45 -26.72 -33.84
CA ASP A 16 -2.58 -26.00 -33.22
C ASP A 16 -2.16 -25.16 -32.00
N ALA A 17 -0.95 -24.60 -32.08
CA ALA A 17 -0.29 -23.88 -31.00
C ALA A 17 0.37 -22.59 -31.53
N CYS A 18 0.50 -21.60 -30.68
CA CYS A 18 1.17 -20.33 -30.95
C CYS A 18 2.43 -20.20 -30.08
N MET A 19 3.57 -20.05 -30.72
CA MET A 19 4.82 -19.73 -30.02
C MET A 19 4.80 -18.24 -29.63
N LEU A 20 4.66 -17.94 -28.35
CA LEU A 20 4.66 -16.55 -27.86
C LEU A 20 6.07 -16.01 -27.60
N GLY A 21 7.04 -16.89 -27.39
CA GLY A 21 8.43 -16.54 -27.08
C GLY A 21 8.98 -17.30 -25.88
N ASP A 22 10.18 -16.94 -25.49
CA ASP A 22 10.90 -17.54 -24.34
C ASP A 22 11.03 -16.54 -23.20
N LEU A 23 10.93 -17.03 -21.97
CA LEU A 23 11.21 -16.26 -20.75
C LEU A 23 12.48 -16.79 -20.09
N ILE A 24 13.47 -15.92 -19.91
CA ILE A 24 14.72 -16.23 -19.23
C ILE A 24 14.79 -15.44 -17.93
N LEU A 25 14.84 -16.16 -16.81
CA LEU A 25 14.88 -15.56 -15.48
C LEU A 25 16.31 -15.63 -14.91
N SER A 26 16.84 -14.48 -14.50
CA SER A 26 18.13 -14.39 -13.82
C SER A 26 17.95 -14.60 -12.31
N ILE A 27 18.33 -15.78 -11.81
CA ILE A 27 18.23 -16.09 -10.38
C ILE A 27 19.00 -15.10 -9.49
N PRO A 28 20.24 -14.68 -9.80
CA PRO A 28 20.93 -13.67 -9.01
C PRO A 28 20.16 -12.34 -8.93
N HIS A 29 19.48 -11.96 -10.03
CA HIS A 29 18.68 -10.73 -10.07
C HIS A 29 17.41 -10.85 -9.22
N VAL A 30 16.72 -11.99 -9.28
CA VAL A 30 15.57 -12.31 -8.41
C VAL A 30 15.93 -12.13 -6.94
N LEU A 31 17.05 -12.72 -6.50
CA LEU A 31 17.48 -12.66 -5.10
C LEU A 31 17.80 -11.22 -4.65
N ALA A 32 18.50 -10.46 -5.51
CA ALA A 32 18.83 -9.07 -5.22
C ALA A 32 17.60 -8.18 -5.11
N GLN A 33 16.63 -8.33 -6.03
CA GLN A 33 15.38 -7.56 -6.01
C GLN A 33 14.47 -7.98 -4.85
N ALA A 34 14.39 -9.27 -4.52
CA ALA A 34 13.63 -9.74 -3.38
C ALA A 34 14.12 -9.10 -2.07
N GLU A 35 15.44 -8.99 -1.90
CA GLU A 35 16.04 -8.31 -0.74
C GLU A 35 15.75 -6.80 -0.76
N GLU A 36 15.90 -6.14 -1.91
CA GLU A 36 15.66 -4.69 -2.08
C GLU A 36 14.22 -4.29 -1.76
N TYR A 37 13.25 -5.09 -2.22
CA TYR A 37 11.81 -4.79 -2.06
C TYR A 37 11.16 -5.48 -0.86
N GLY A 38 11.92 -6.25 -0.07
CA GLY A 38 11.41 -6.94 1.12
C GLY A 38 10.40 -8.05 0.82
N HIS A 39 10.52 -8.69 -0.35
CA HIS A 39 9.68 -9.81 -0.77
C HIS A 39 10.38 -11.16 -0.54
N SER A 40 9.61 -12.27 -0.56
CA SER A 40 10.23 -13.59 -0.67
C SER A 40 10.80 -13.79 -2.09
N PRO A 41 11.90 -14.55 -2.25
CA PRO A 41 12.46 -14.88 -3.57
C PRO A 41 11.44 -15.55 -4.50
N GLU A 42 10.57 -16.39 -3.95
CA GLU A 42 9.51 -17.08 -4.70
C GLU A 42 8.50 -16.08 -5.28
N ARG A 43 8.09 -15.11 -4.47
CA ARG A 43 7.17 -14.06 -4.91
C ARG A 43 7.79 -13.16 -5.98
N GLU A 44 9.05 -12.78 -5.80
CA GLU A 44 9.77 -11.97 -6.78
C GLU A 44 9.96 -12.74 -8.10
N ALA A 45 10.31 -14.03 -8.04
CA ALA A 45 10.39 -14.88 -9.23
C ALA A 45 9.03 -14.97 -9.95
N ALA A 46 7.94 -15.17 -9.21
CA ALA A 46 6.59 -15.21 -9.77
C ALA A 46 6.21 -13.88 -10.42
N TYR A 47 6.53 -12.75 -9.79
CA TYR A 47 6.29 -11.42 -10.35
C TYR A 47 7.02 -11.22 -11.68
N LEU A 48 8.31 -11.52 -11.74
CA LEU A 48 9.12 -11.35 -12.94
C LEU A 48 8.66 -12.29 -14.09
N LEU A 49 8.23 -13.51 -13.77
CA LEU A 49 7.64 -14.42 -14.75
C LEU A 49 6.33 -13.89 -15.31
N VAL A 50 5.43 -13.43 -14.45
CA VAL A 50 4.14 -12.85 -14.86
C VAL A 50 4.34 -11.58 -15.66
N HIS A 51 5.27 -10.72 -15.27
CA HIS A 51 5.66 -9.51 -15.99
C HIS A 51 6.12 -9.83 -17.43
N GLY A 52 7.06 -10.77 -17.56
CA GLY A 52 7.52 -11.23 -18.88
C GLY A 52 6.41 -11.88 -19.70
N LEU A 53 5.52 -12.67 -19.08
CA LEU A 53 4.35 -13.24 -19.75
C LEU A 53 3.40 -12.15 -20.26
N CYS A 54 3.17 -11.09 -19.50
CA CYS A 54 2.37 -9.97 -19.95
C CYS A 54 2.97 -9.30 -21.19
N HIS A 55 4.30 -9.13 -21.25
CA HIS A 55 4.98 -8.63 -22.44
C HIS A 55 4.79 -9.57 -23.66
N LEU A 56 4.94 -10.88 -23.48
CA LEU A 56 4.68 -11.85 -24.54
C LEU A 56 3.23 -11.81 -25.03
N MET A 57 2.27 -11.45 -24.17
CA MET A 57 0.87 -11.25 -24.54
C MET A 57 0.59 -9.87 -25.14
N GLY A 58 1.62 -9.02 -25.31
CA GLY A 58 1.51 -7.71 -25.95
C GLY A 58 1.08 -6.57 -25.03
N TYR A 59 1.16 -6.76 -23.71
CA TYR A 59 1.08 -5.66 -22.76
C TYR A 59 2.38 -4.89 -22.72
N ASP A 60 2.32 -3.58 -22.50
CA ASP A 60 3.49 -2.71 -22.38
C ASP A 60 3.24 -1.69 -21.27
N HIS A 61 4.31 -0.98 -20.88
CA HIS A 61 4.29 0.02 -19.82
C HIS A 61 4.94 1.35 -20.24
N MET A 62 5.02 1.60 -21.54
CA MET A 62 5.62 2.83 -22.10
C MET A 62 4.75 4.06 -21.90
N VAL A 63 3.43 3.88 -21.79
CA VAL A 63 2.45 4.95 -21.54
C VAL A 63 1.72 4.67 -20.23
N GLU A 64 1.32 5.70 -19.50
CA GLU A 64 0.75 5.55 -18.14
C GLU A 64 -0.51 4.69 -18.10
N ASP A 65 -1.37 4.78 -19.12
CA ASP A 65 -2.58 3.97 -19.20
C ASP A 65 -2.27 2.49 -19.49
N GLU A 66 -1.31 2.20 -20.36
CA GLU A 66 -0.84 0.83 -20.63
C GLU A 66 -0.16 0.22 -19.39
N LYS A 67 0.61 1.01 -18.68
CA LYS A 67 1.23 0.62 -17.40
C LYS A 67 0.19 0.22 -16.36
N LYS A 68 -0.92 0.97 -16.23
CA LYS A 68 -2.03 0.62 -15.33
C LYS A 68 -2.71 -0.68 -15.75
N GLU A 69 -2.97 -0.86 -17.04
CA GLU A 69 -3.59 -2.07 -17.59
C GLU A 69 -2.69 -3.29 -17.34
N MET A 70 -1.39 -3.18 -17.61
CA MET A 70 -0.42 -4.25 -17.38
C MET A 70 -0.34 -4.61 -15.89
N ARG A 71 -0.20 -3.63 -14.99
CA ARG A 71 -0.17 -3.86 -13.54
C ARG A 71 -1.44 -4.55 -13.01
N ALA A 72 -2.60 -4.15 -13.51
CA ALA A 72 -3.87 -4.79 -13.14
C ALA A 72 -3.91 -6.26 -13.58
N MET A 73 -3.36 -6.58 -14.75
CA MET A 73 -3.27 -7.95 -15.23
C MET A 73 -2.26 -8.78 -14.44
N GLU A 74 -1.07 -8.23 -14.16
CA GLU A 74 -0.05 -8.86 -13.31
C GLU A 74 -0.63 -9.25 -11.94
N GLU A 75 -1.26 -8.30 -11.25
CA GLU A 75 -1.84 -8.54 -9.94
C GLU A 75 -2.97 -9.57 -9.98
N LYS A 76 -3.80 -9.53 -11.01
CA LYS A 76 -4.86 -10.53 -11.23
C LYS A 76 -4.30 -11.94 -11.38
N ILE A 77 -3.21 -12.11 -12.14
CA ILE A 77 -2.57 -13.42 -12.34
C ILE A 77 -1.89 -13.88 -11.05
N LEU A 78 -1.13 -12.99 -10.39
CA LEU A 78 -0.45 -13.29 -9.14
C LEU A 78 -1.43 -13.69 -8.03
N SER A 79 -2.55 -12.98 -7.90
CA SER A 79 -3.59 -13.30 -6.94
C SER A 79 -4.23 -14.67 -7.23
N ALA A 80 -4.45 -15.02 -8.50
CA ALA A 80 -5.02 -16.30 -8.90
C ALA A 80 -4.13 -17.50 -8.56
N VAL A 81 -2.80 -17.30 -8.49
CA VAL A 81 -1.82 -18.34 -8.10
C VAL A 81 -1.40 -18.24 -6.63
N GLY A 82 -2.08 -17.41 -5.83
CA GLY A 82 -1.77 -17.24 -4.40
C GLY A 82 -0.48 -16.48 -4.11
N MET A 83 0.04 -15.75 -5.08
CA MET A 83 1.25 -14.92 -5.01
C MET A 83 0.94 -13.42 -5.14
N GLY A 84 -0.34 -13.04 -5.03
CA GLY A 84 -0.76 -11.64 -4.99
C GLY A 84 -0.05 -10.89 -3.87
N ARG A 85 -0.10 -9.56 -3.91
CA ARG A 85 0.31 -8.78 -2.75
C ARG A 85 -0.52 -9.26 -1.56
N GLU A 86 0.14 -9.61 -0.46
CA GLU A 86 -0.58 -9.63 0.79
C GLU A 86 -1.16 -8.21 0.94
N GLU A 87 -2.47 -8.09 0.75
CA GLU A 87 -3.14 -6.86 1.13
C GLU A 87 -2.80 -6.67 2.60
N ALA A 88 -2.06 -5.61 2.89
CA ALA A 88 -1.82 -5.22 4.28
C ALA A 88 -3.17 -5.25 4.98
N PRO A 89 -3.28 -5.84 6.18
CA PRO A 89 -4.56 -6.09 6.83
C PRO A 89 -5.39 -4.81 6.78
N GLN A 90 -6.48 -4.84 6.01
CA GLN A 90 -7.31 -3.66 5.81
C GLN A 90 -7.96 -3.31 7.14
N VAL A 91 -7.38 -2.32 7.80
CA VAL A 91 -8.00 -1.74 9.00
C VAL A 91 -9.26 -1.01 8.55
N SER A 92 -10.44 -1.49 8.94
CA SER A 92 -11.68 -0.81 8.57
C SER A 92 -11.75 0.59 9.20
N ASP A 93 -12.53 1.49 8.60
CA ASP A 93 -12.72 2.84 9.12
C ASP A 93 -13.22 2.83 10.56
N GLU A 94 -14.11 1.88 10.90
CA GLU A 94 -14.62 1.71 12.26
C GLU A 94 -13.51 1.28 13.23
N ALA A 95 -12.64 0.35 12.80
CA ALA A 95 -11.51 -0.10 13.61
C ALA A 95 -10.49 1.03 13.80
N LEU A 96 -10.20 1.80 12.76
CA LEU A 96 -9.31 2.94 12.83
C LEU A 96 -9.86 4.03 13.76
N LEU A 97 -11.16 4.31 13.69
CA LEU A 97 -11.85 5.25 14.57
C LEU A 97 -11.86 4.75 16.03
N ALA A 98 -12.01 3.45 16.26
CA ALA A 98 -11.92 2.87 17.60
C ALA A 98 -10.52 3.07 18.21
N LEU A 99 -9.46 2.91 17.41
CA LEU A 99 -8.08 3.18 17.82
C LEU A 99 -7.84 4.66 18.11
N ALA A 100 -8.43 5.58 17.35
CA ALA A 100 -8.40 7.01 17.63
C ALA A 100 -9.09 7.36 18.96
N ARG A 101 -10.24 6.75 19.24
CA ARG A 101 -10.95 6.90 20.52
C ARG A 101 -10.13 6.36 21.69
N ALA A 102 -9.48 5.22 21.55
CA ALA A 102 -8.58 4.68 22.57
C ALA A 102 -7.37 5.60 22.81
N ALA A 103 -6.84 6.24 21.76
CA ALA A 103 -5.78 7.22 21.88
C ALA A 103 -6.24 8.49 22.64
N MET A 104 -7.48 8.91 22.44
CA MET A 104 -8.08 10.08 23.11
C MET A 104 -8.07 9.95 24.65
N GLU A 105 -8.22 8.75 25.20
CA GLU A 105 -8.18 8.48 26.64
C GLU A 105 -6.81 8.81 27.28
N ARG A 106 -5.75 8.90 26.48
CA ARG A 106 -4.39 9.24 26.89
C ARG A 106 -4.05 10.72 26.71
N SER A 107 -5.01 11.53 26.29
CA SER A 107 -4.82 12.96 26.08
C SER A 107 -4.36 13.67 27.34
N TYR A 108 -3.40 14.58 27.17
CA TYR A 108 -3.00 15.53 28.21
C TYR A 108 -3.55 16.92 27.82
N SER A 109 -4.77 17.23 28.28
CA SER A 109 -5.50 18.46 27.96
C SER A 109 -6.01 19.19 29.20
N PRO A 110 -5.09 19.60 30.12
CA PRO A 110 -5.49 20.20 31.40
C PRO A 110 -6.09 21.62 31.25
N TYR A 111 -5.77 22.33 30.18
CA TYR A 111 -6.19 23.72 29.95
C TYR A 111 -7.51 23.82 29.22
N SER A 112 -7.60 23.21 28.05
CA SER A 112 -8.82 23.21 27.20
C SER A 112 -9.89 22.24 27.72
N ARG A 113 -9.49 21.19 28.42
CA ARG A 113 -10.33 20.04 28.78
C ARG A 113 -10.97 19.39 27.54
N TYR A 114 -10.32 19.49 26.38
CA TYR A 114 -10.76 18.96 25.10
C TYR A 114 -9.82 17.86 24.62
N PRO A 115 -10.08 16.59 25.04
CA PRO A 115 -9.26 15.47 24.63
C PRO A 115 -9.50 15.14 23.17
N VAL A 116 -8.42 14.92 22.43
CA VAL A 116 -8.40 14.48 21.04
C VAL A 116 -7.45 13.30 20.89
N GLY A 117 -7.88 12.30 20.11
CA GLY A 117 -7.06 11.17 19.72
C GLY A 117 -7.02 11.04 18.21
N ALA A 118 -5.93 10.50 17.69
CA ALA A 118 -5.76 10.20 16.28
C ALA A 118 -5.18 8.80 16.09
N ALA A 119 -5.53 8.16 14.98
CA ALA A 119 -4.95 6.91 14.51
C ALA A 119 -4.60 7.07 13.03
N LEU A 120 -3.31 6.95 12.71
CA LEU A 120 -2.75 7.11 11.38
C LEU A 120 -2.45 5.72 10.80
N LEU A 121 -3.04 5.37 9.66
CA LEU A 121 -2.83 4.12 8.95
C LEU A 121 -1.76 4.32 7.88
N CYS A 122 -0.73 3.48 7.92
CA CYS A 122 0.33 3.43 6.93
C CYS A 122 -0.02 2.49 5.77
N ALA A 123 0.66 2.63 4.65
CA ALA A 123 0.45 1.81 3.46
C ALA A 123 0.73 0.31 3.70
N ASP A 124 1.58 -0.02 4.65
CA ASP A 124 1.91 -1.39 5.06
C ASP A 124 0.92 -2.00 6.08
N GLY A 125 -0.13 -1.26 6.45
CA GLY A 125 -1.17 -1.68 7.41
C GLY A 125 -0.84 -1.38 8.88
N ARG A 126 0.33 -0.87 9.22
CA ARG A 126 0.64 -0.42 10.59
C ARG A 126 -0.17 0.80 10.97
N VAL A 127 -0.55 0.89 12.25
CA VAL A 127 -1.34 2.01 12.77
C VAL A 127 -0.58 2.70 13.90
N TYR A 128 -0.40 4.01 13.78
CA TYR A 128 0.22 4.85 14.79
C TYR A 128 -0.83 5.70 15.49
N GLN A 129 -0.91 5.56 16.80
CA GLN A 129 -1.83 6.32 17.63
C GLN A 129 -1.14 7.55 18.23
N GLY A 130 -1.87 8.68 18.27
CA GLY A 130 -1.47 9.92 18.92
C GLY A 130 -2.61 10.55 19.71
N CYS A 131 -2.30 11.37 20.67
CA CYS A 131 -3.25 12.21 21.39
C CYS A 131 -2.73 13.65 21.46
N ASN A 132 -3.62 14.61 21.73
CA ASN A 132 -3.17 15.98 21.96
C ASN A 132 -2.45 16.08 23.32
N ILE A 133 -1.38 16.89 23.32
CA ILE A 133 -0.53 17.13 24.47
C ILE A 133 -0.40 18.66 24.62
N GLU A 134 -1.08 19.21 25.63
CA GLU A 134 -1.09 20.63 25.87
C GLU A 134 0.13 21.09 26.65
N ASN A 135 0.52 22.31 26.41
CA ASN A 135 1.59 23.00 27.09
C ASN A 135 1.10 24.36 27.57
N ALA A 136 1.59 24.84 28.71
CA ALA A 136 1.30 26.18 29.22
C ALA A 136 1.69 27.28 28.20
N SER A 137 2.75 27.07 27.45
CA SER A 137 3.06 27.85 26.27
C SER A 137 2.26 27.28 25.07
N PHE A 138 1.19 27.96 24.69
CA PHE A 138 0.22 27.48 23.67
C PHE A 138 0.88 27.06 22.36
N GLY A 139 1.90 27.78 21.91
CA GLY A 139 2.63 27.46 20.68
C GLY A 139 3.39 26.12 20.71
N LEU A 140 3.61 25.53 21.90
CA LEU A 140 4.25 24.22 22.06
C LEU A 140 3.26 23.08 22.23
N THR A 141 1.95 23.36 22.24
CA THR A 141 0.90 22.35 22.25
C THR A 141 0.97 21.51 20.99
N ASN A 142 0.93 20.19 21.15
CA ASN A 142 0.96 19.26 20.00
C ASN A 142 -0.41 18.62 19.77
N CYS A 143 -0.88 18.65 18.52
CA CYS A 143 -2.15 18.04 18.13
C CYS A 143 -2.04 16.51 18.06
N ALA A 144 -3.16 15.80 18.20
CA ALA A 144 -3.21 14.35 18.17
C ALA A 144 -2.66 13.79 16.84
N GLU A 145 -3.02 14.40 15.71
CA GLU A 145 -2.58 14.06 14.37
C GLU A 145 -1.05 14.18 14.24
N ARG A 146 -0.50 15.29 14.71
CA ARG A 146 0.96 15.50 14.69
C ARG A 146 1.69 14.48 15.56
N THR A 147 1.14 14.15 16.73
CA THR A 147 1.72 13.13 17.60
C THR A 147 1.76 11.76 16.90
N ALA A 148 0.67 11.36 16.20
CA ALA A 148 0.63 10.12 15.44
C ALA A 148 1.63 10.15 14.27
N LEU A 149 1.64 11.25 13.51
CA LEU A 149 2.52 11.42 12.34
C LEU A 149 4.01 11.42 12.75
N PHE A 150 4.38 12.15 13.78
CA PHE A 150 5.78 12.21 14.23
C PHE A 150 6.27 10.86 14.72
N LYS A 151 5.43 10.09 15.41
CA LYS A 151 5.73 8.69 15.75
C LYS A 151 5.99 7.85 14.52
N ALA A 152 5.07 7.84 13.56
CA ALA A 152 5.21 7.07 12.34
C ALA A 152 6.49 7.44 11.58
N VAL A 153 6.73 8.74 11.38
CA VAL A 153 7.92 9.24 10.67
C VAL A 153 9.21 8.91 11.43
N SER A 154 9.21 8.96 12.77
CA SER A 154 10.39 8.63 13.59
C SER A 154 10.72 7.13 13.55
N GLU A 155 9.74 6.28 13.26
CA GLU A 155 9.91 4.84 13.06
C GLU A 155 10.17 4.42 11.61
N GLY A 156 10.33 5.41 10.71
CA GLY A 156 10.73 5.18 9.32
C GLY A 156 9.60 5.27 8.30
N GLU A 157 8.33 5.39 8.73
CA GLU A 157 7.19 5.46 7.82
C GLU A 157 7.18 6.74 6.99
N ARG A 158 6.75 6.59 5.72
CA ARG A 158 6.67 7.71 4.76
C ARG A 158 5.38 7.68 3.93
N GLU A 159 4.68 6.54 3.90
CA GLU A 159 3.49 6.34 3.08
C GLU A 159 2.26 6.10 3.96
N PHE A 160 1.28 6.99 3.86
CA PHE A 160 0.08 7.01 4.70
C PHE A 160 -1.16 6.92 3.82
N THR A 161 -2.15 6.14 4.27
CA THR A 161 -3.39 5.89 3.50
C THR A 161 -4.61 6.53 4.13
N ALA A 162 -4.68 6.59 5.47
CA ALA A 162 -5.83 7.16 6.17
C ALA A 162 -5.44 7.69 7.55
N ILE A 163 -6.23 8.65 8.04
CA ILE A 163 -6.16 9.10 9.43
C ILE A 163 -7.57 9.23 10.01
N ALA A 164 -7.80 8.65 11.17
CA ALA A 164 -9.01 8.86 11.95
C ALA A 164 -8.72 9.80 13.13
N ILE A 165 -9.64 10.73 13.40
CA ILE A 165 -9.56 11.67 14.51
C ILE A 165 -10.83 11.56 15.34
N ALA A 166 -10.66 11.45 16.67
CA ALA A 166 -11.75 11.40 17.63
C ALA A 166 -11.59 12.48 18.69
N ALA A 167 -12.70 13.16 19.02
CA ALA A 167 -12.75 14.13 20.10
C ALA A 167 -14.04 13.99 20.89
N LYS A 168 -14.07 14.55 22.09
CA LYS A 168 -15.28 14.54 22.92
C LYS A 168 -16.22 15.67 22.46
N GLY A 169 -17.42 15.31 22.03
CA GLY A 169 -18.46 16.27 21.63
C GLY A 169 -18.64 16.35 20.11
N SER A 170 -18.34 17.48 19.49
CA SER A 170 -18.48 17.67 18.04
C SER A 170 -17.39 16.98 17.23
N ALA A 171 -17.67 16.69 15.94
CA ALA A 171 -16.65 16.16 15.03
C ALA A 171 -15.44 17.11 14.94
N PRO A 172 -14.23 16.61 15.19
CA PRO A 172 -13.04 17.45 15.15
C PRO A 172 -12.65 17.73 13.69
N TRP A 173 -12.16 18.94 13.43
CA TRP A 173 -11.50 19.28 12.18
C TRP A 173 -10.00 19.10 12.34
N PRO A 174 -9.28 18.59 11.31
CA PRO A 174 -7.83 18.51 11.33
C PRO A 174 -7.19 19.88 11.56
N CYS A 175 -6.07 19.92 12.26
CA CYS A 175 -5.41 21.17 12.62
C CYS A 175 -4.75 21.91 11.44
N GLY A 176 -4.70 21.33 10.26
CA GLY A 176 -4.19 21.96 9.04
C GLY A 176 -2.68 22.23 9.02
N ALA A 177 -1.92 21.64 9.93
CA ALA A 177 -0.46 21.78 10.02
C ALA A 177 0.26 20.61 9.37
#